data_6e367fb6642054358783102b7b03dd1c
#
_entry.id   6e367fb6642054358783102b7b03dd1c
#
_cell.length_a   1.000
_cell.length_b   1.000
_cell.length_c   1.000
_cell.angle_alpha   90.00
_cell.angle_beta   90.00
_cell.angle_gamma   90.00
#
_symmetry.space_group_name_H-M   'P 1'
#
loop_
_entity.id
_entity.type
_entity.pdbx_description
1 polymer ?
#
loop_
_entity_poly.entity_id
_entity_poly.type
_entity_poly.pdbx_seq_one_letter_code
_entity_poly.pdbx_strand_id
1 'polypeptide(L)'
;MPPRDDLSLTDARRIALAAQGLDRPRPRRRANADDLRRVIDRLGLLQIDYVNVLVPAQYQVPFSRLGAYDRASLDTLVYRAPEREFTEMWAREASIVPIAHWPLLRYRMDQQDRRYRAFTQFLDKYPDYSKSVLEEIRKRGALAASELPEVDGSRGRSKGFWGWSQARCVVEALFMRGQVSVTDRRGSNNARICDLTERVIPRALLERTVERGEAIRGLLRLATRAHGIGTVSDFADYFRLRIREAQRHVAELVEAGDLREVRVEGWREQAYLHKDAEAAAASGRSRLSGSSGSSGTSERSGSSGRSRPEPLAALLSPFDPLVWNRARIARLFDFDYVLEIWVPAAKRRWGYYVLPFLFEERLAARVDLKADRDAGVLRVISSYLEPHAQPKRDAVAHALAAELQTMAAWLGLSGVQIGRRGDFARTLGAAARD
;
A
#
# COMPACT_ATOMS: atom_id res chain seq x y z
N MET A 1 -0.34 -10.61 37.38
CA MET A 1 -0.30 -10.31 35.94
C MET A 1 -0.58 -11.60 35.19
N PRO A 2 -1.50 -11.66 34.24
CA PRO A 2 -1.61 -12.83 33.37
C PRO A 2 -0.29 -13.05 32.64
N PRO A 3 0.09 -14.31 32.33
CA PRO A 3 1.31 -14.59 31.61
C PRO A 3 1.28 -13.85 30.26
N ARG A 4 2.33 -13.08 29.97
CA ARG A 4 2.51 -12.49 28.65
C ARG A 4 2.89 -13.62 27.69
N ASP A 5 2.08 -13.86 26.69
CA ASP A 5 2.41 -14.85 25.68
C ASP A 5 3.64 -14.42 24.88
N ASP A 6 4.66 -15.23 24.92
CA ASP A 6 5.87 -15.03 24.14
C ASP A 6 5.66 -15.61 22.74
N LEU A 7 5.90 -14.79 21.72
CA LEU A 7 5.84 -15.16 20.31
C LEU A 7 7.25 -15.21 19.72
N SER A 8 7.53 -16.23 18.92
CA SER A 8 8.74 -16.24 18.12
C SER A 8 8.69 -15.13 17.05
N LEU A 9 9.85 -14.68 16.60
CA LEU A 9 9.93 -13.72 15.48
C LEU A 9 9.30 -14.31 14.21
N THR A 10 9.35 -15.63 14.03
CA THR A 10 8.71 -16.33 12.92
C THR A 10 7.18 -16.27 13.01
N ASP A 11 6.59 -16.47 14.19
CA ASP A 11 5.15 -16.33 14.38
C ASP A 11 4.70 -14.89 14.13
N ALA A 12 5.45 -13.91 14.62
CA ALA A 12 5.16 -12.49 14.37
C ALA A 12 5.16 -12.15 12.87
N ARG A 13 6.10 -12.71 12.07
CA ARG A 13 6.10 -12.55 10.60
C ARG A 13 4.85 -13.17 9.97
N ARG A 14 4.52 -14.40 10.33
CA ARG A 14 3.33 -15.10 9.80
C ARG A 14 2.06 -14.32 10.09
N ILE A 15 1.92 -13.86 11.32
CA ILE A 15 0.79 -13.01 11.72
C ILE A 15 0.73 -11.74 10.86
N ALA A 16 1.85 -11.05 10.69
CA ALA A 16 1.91 -9.82 9.90
C ALA A 16 1.59 -10.08 8.42
N LEU A 17 2.10 -11.16 7.83
CA LEU A 17 1.81 -11.55 6.45
C LEU A 17 0.34 -11.95 6.27
N ALA A 18 -0.22 -12.72 7.20
CA ALA A 18 -1.62 -13.13 7.19
C ALA A 18 -2.57 -11.93 7.28
N ALA A 19 -2.30 -11.00 8.20
CA ALA A 19 -3.07 -9.76 8.33
C ALA A 19 -3.07 -8.93 7.05
N GLN A 20 -1.97 -8.94 6.31
CA GLN A 20 -1.81 -8.23 5.03
C GLN A 20 -2.32 -9.02 3.81
N GLY A 21 -2.77 -10.28 3.98
CA GLY A 21 -3.21 -11.14 2.88
C GLY A 21 -2.06 -11.63 1.98
N LEU A 22 -0.87 -11.77 2.54
CA LEU A 22 0.35 -12.26 1.88
C LEU A 22 0.77 -13.64 2.41
N ASP A 23 -0.15 -14.39 3.00
CA ASP A 23 0.05 -15.73 3.58
C ASP A 23 -0.55 -16.85 2.72
N ARG A 24 -1.14 -16.52 1.57
CA ARG A 24 -1.90 -17.45 0.74
C ARG A 24 -1.46 -17.37 -0.71
N PRO A 25 -1.52 -18.49 -1.46
CA PRO A 25 -1.39 -18.46 -2.90
C PRO A 25 -2.41 -17.50 -3.52
N ARG A 26 -2.02 -16.85 -4.58
CA ARG A 26 -2.90 -16.00 -5.38
C ARG A 26 -4.05 -16.80 -6.00
N PRO A 27 -5.21 -16.18 -6.27
CA PRO A 27 -6.30 -16.85 -6.99
C PRO A 27 -5.80 -17.41 -8.35
N ARG A 28 -6.12 -18.66 -8.65
CA ARG A 28 -5.80 -19.25 -9.98
C ARG A 28 -6.60 -18.62 -11.11
N ARG A 29 -7.80 -18.09 -10.81
CA ARG A 29 -8.60 -17.29 -11.75
C ARG A 29 -8.14 -15.85 -11.79
N ARG A 30 -8.44 -15.16 -12.87
CA ARG A 30 -8.25 -13.69 -12.92
C ARG A 30 -9.05 -13.02 -11.81
N ALA A 31 -8.41 -12.14 -11.06
CA ALA A 31 -9.06 -11.44 -9.96
C ALA A 31 -10.12 -10.44 -10.48
N ASN A 32 -11.22 -10.34 -9.75
CA ASN A 32 -12.37 -9.50 -10.07
C ASN A 32 -12.54 -8.34 -9.07
N ALA A 33 -13.61 -7.56 -9.20
CA ALA A 33 -13.91 -6.41 -8.34
C ALA A 33 -14.06 -6.81 -6.86
N ASP A 34 -14.64 -7.99 -6.55
CA ASP A 34 -14.79 -8.44 -5.16
C ASP A 34 -13.45 -8.80 -4.51
N ASP A 35 -12.50 -9.30 -5.30
CA ASP A 35 -11.14 -9.51 -4.81
C ASP A 35 -10.46 -8.19 -4.47
N LEU A 36 -10.64 -7.17 -5.31
CA LEU A 36 -10.13 -5.81 -5.08
C LEU A 36 -10.76 -5.19 -3.82
N ARG A 37 -12.08 -5.30 -3.65
CA ARG A 37 -12.79 -4.87 -2.43
C ARG A 37 -12.15 -5.50 -1.20
N ARG A 38 -12.00 -6.83 -1.20
CA ARG A 38 -11.40 -7.55 -0.06
C ARG A 38 -9.98 -7.09 0.27
N VAL A 39 -9.17 -6.75 -0.73
CA VAL A 39 -7.82 -6.20 -0.50
C VAL A 39 -7.91 -4.82 0.14
N ILE A 40 -8.76 -3.92 -0.39
CA ILE A 40 -8.89 -2.56 0.16
C ILE A 40 -9.46 -2.58 1.57
N ASP A 41 -10.50 -3.37 1.82
CA ASP A 41 -11.13 -3.50 3.14
C ASP A 41 -10.18 -4.11 4.18
N ARG A 42 -9.37 -5.09 3.78
CA ARG A 42 -8.36 -5.71 4.64
C ARG A 42 -7.29 -4.70 5.07
N LEU A 43 -6.80 -3.93 4.11
CA LEU A 43 -5.75 -2.94 4.33
C LEU A 43 -6.30 -1.62 4.90
N GLY A 44 -7.58 -1.32 4.72
CA GLY A 44 -8.22 -0.08 5.13
C GLY A 44 -7.84 1.13 4.30
N LEU A 45 -6.81 1.03 3.46
CA LEU A 45 -6.39 2.06 2.49
C LEU A 45 -5.43 1.50 1.44
N LEU A 46 -5.37 2.17 0.28
CA LEU A 46 -4.28 2.04 -0.71
C LEU A 46 -3.64 3.41 -0.90
N GLN A 47 -2.36 3.56 -0.58
CA GLN A 47 -1.64 4.82 -0.83
C GLN A 47 -1.55 5.08 -2.33
N ILE A 48 -1.86 6.29 -2.74
CA ILE A 48 -1.72 6.77 -4.09
C ILE A 48 -0.33 7.40 -4.23
N ASP A 49 0.45 6.89 -5.17
CA ASP A 49 1.73 7.49 -5.53
C ASP A 49 1.97 7.38 -7.03
N TYR A 50 2.52 8.44 -7.62
CA TYR A 50 2.70 8.58 -9.06
C TYR A 50 4.17 8.57 -9.49
N VAL A 51 5.03 7.87 -8.76
CA VAL A 51 6.38 7.55 -9.27
C VAL A 51 6.22 6.62 -10.47
N ASN A 52 6.18 7.22 -11.67
CA ASN A 52 5.80 6.53 -12.92
C ASN A 52 6.96 5.70 -13.51
N VAL A 53 7.49 4.78 -12.72
CA VAL A 53 8.53 3.84 -13.17
C VAL A 53 7.92 2.55 -13.72
N LEU A 54 6.87 2.05 -13.06
CA LEU A 54 6.07 0.89 -13.48
C LEU A 54 4.64 1.36 -13.76
N VAL A 55 3.80 1.32 -12.75
CA VAL A 55 2.47 1.92 -12.67
C VAL A 55 2.31 2.53 -11.27
N PRO A 56 1.35 3.44 -11.05
CA PRO A 56 1.05 3.99 -9.74
C PRO A 56 0.88 2.93 -8.66
N ALA A 57 1.31 3.25 -7.43
CA ALA A 57 1.40 2.30 -6.32
C ALA A 57 0.07 1.63 -5.96
N GLN A 58 -1.05 2.35 -6.07
CA GLN A 58 -2.39 1.81 -5.79
C GLN A 58 -2.77 0.62 -6.67
N TYR A 59 -2.14 0.45 -7.84
CA TYR A 59 -2.32 -0.74 -8.67
C TYR A 59 -1.35 -1.87 -8.28
N GLN A 60 -0.14 -1.54 -7.83
CA GLN A 60 0.87 -2.54 -7.48
C GLN A 60 0.52 -3.30 -6.20
N VAL A 61 -0.09 -2.62 -5.20
CA VAL A 61 -0.45 -3.23 -3.91
C VAL A 61 -1.48 -4.37 -4.07
N PRO A 62 -2.57 -4.23 -4.83
CA PRO A 62 -3.43 -5.38 -5.16
C PRO A 62 -2.72 -6.44 -5.99
N PHE A 63 -1.87 -6.07 -6.96
CA PHE A 63 -1.10 -7.03 -7.76
C PHE A 63 -0.27 -7.97 -6.88
N SER A 64 0.40 -7.47 -5.86
CA SER A 64 1.20 -8.29 -4.94
C SER A 64 0.38 -9.41 -4.27
N ARG A 65 -0.93 -9.22 -4.10
CA ARG A 65 -1.83 -10.16 -3.43
C ARG A 65 -2.66 -11.01 -4.37
N LEU A 66 -3.02 -10.46 -5.52
CA LEU A 66 -3.98 -11.05 -6.45
C LEU A 66 -3.33 -11.59 -7.75
N GLY A 67 -2.09 -11.18 -8.04
CA GLY A 67 -1.50 -11.38 -9.36
C GLY A 67 -2.10 -10.44 -10.41
N ALA A 68 -2.07 -10.86 -11.66
CA ALA A 68 -2.59 -10.07 -12.76
C ALA A 68 -4.11 -9.87 -12.65
N TYR A 69 -4.54 -8.62 -12.70
CA TYR A 69 -5.94 -8.19 -12.74
C TYR A 69 -6.13 -7.05 -13.74
N ASP A 70 -7.36 -6.74 -14.11
CA ASP A 70 -7.64 -5.58 -14.93
C ASP A 70 -7.61 -4.29 -14.11
N ARG A 71 -6.66 -3.40 -14.39
CA ARG A 71 -6.48 -2.12 -13.67
C ARG A 71 -7.71 -1.21 -13.82
N ALA A 72 -8.41 -1.25 -14.95
CA ALA A 72 -9.63 -0.49 -15.15
C ALA A 72 -10.75 -0.91 -14.19
N SER A 73 -10.72 -2.17 -13.70
CA SER A 73 -11.66 -2.63 -12.68
C SER A 73 -11.47 -1.90 -11.34
N LEU A 74 -10.23 -1.54 -10.97
CA LEU A 74 -9.98 -0.72 -9.78
C LEU A 74 -10.52 0.70 -9.96
N ASP A 75 -10.28 1.32 -11.13
CA ASP A 75 -10.78 2.67 -11.43
C ASP A 75 -12.32 2.69 -11.44
N THR A 76 -12.94 1.67 -12.04
CA THR A 76 -14.39 1.52 -12.04
C THR A 76 -14.94 1.39 -10.61
N LEU A 77 -14.33 0.54 -9.80
CA LEU A 77 -14.72 0.33 -8.41
C LEU A 77 -14.63 1.61 -7.57
N VAL A 78 -13.56 2.39 -7.75
CA VAL A 78 -13.29 3.58 -6.94
C VAL A 78 -14.07 4.80 -7.41
N TYR A 79 -14.17 5.01 -8.74
CA TYR A 79 -14.64 6.28 -9.29
C TYR A 79 -15.98 6.18 -10.03
N ARG A 80 -16.35 5.01 -10.57
CA ARG A 80 -17.47 4.87 -11.53
C ARG A 80 -18.56 3.91 -11.08
N ALA A 81 -18.41 3.28 -9.90
CA ALA A 81 -19.46 2.43 -9.35
C ALA A 81 -20.75 3.24 -9.11
N PRO A 82 -21.94 2.69 -9.43
CA PRO A 82 -23.23 3.36 -9.19
C PRO A 82 -23.40 3.76 -7.73
N GLU A 83 -23.06 2.87 -6.81
CA GLU A 83 -22.95 3.15 -5.38
C GLU A 83 -21.47 3.26 -5.04
N ARG A 84 -21.08 4.42 -4.55
CA ARG A 84 -19.68 4.70 -4.21
C ARG A 84 -19.30 4.01 -2.91
N GLU A 85 -18.43 3.02 -3.01
CA GLU A 85 -17.90 2.28 -1.86
C GLU A 85 -16.54 2.82 -1.38
N PHE A 86 -15.80 3.50 -2.27
CA PHE A 86 -14.47 4.01 -2.01
C PHE A 86 -14.34 5.48 -2.42
N THR A 87 -13.39 6.18 -1.79
CA THR A 87 -13.09 7.57 -2.10
C THR A 87 -11.63 7.86 -1.86
N GLU A 88 -11.12 8.96 -2.44
CA GLU A 88 -9.79 9.45 -2.08
C GLU A 88 -9.86 10.36 -0.86
N MET A 89 -8.92 10.19 0.04
CA MET A 89 -8.73 11.04 1.22
C MET A 89 -7.26 11.15 1.60
N TRP A 90 -6.93 12.15 2.39
CA TRP A 90 -5.66 12.22 3.11
C TRP A 90 -5.72 11.33 4.36
N ALA A 91 -5.33 10.07 4.19
CA ALA A 91 -5.24 9.09 5.27
C ALA A 91 -3.81 8.95 5.79
N ARG A 92 -2.95 8.16 5.17
CA ARG A 92 -1.50 8.18 5.40
C ARG A 92 -0.84 9.31 4.60
N GLU A 93 -1.05 9.32 3.32
CA GLU A 93 -0.86 10.36 2.31
C GLU A 93 -2.16 10.38 1.49
N ALA A 94 -2.17 10.89 0.25
CA ALA A 94 -3.30 10.68 -0.62
C ALA A 94 -3.57 9.17 -0.78
N SER A 95 -4.75 8.72 -0.46
CA SER A 95 -5.09 7.29 -0.41
C SER A 95 -6.50 7.04 -0.89
N ILE A 96 -6.73 5.89 -1.53
CA ILE A 96 -8.06 5.30 -1.70
C ILE A 96 -8.42 4.66 -0.36
N VAL A 97 -9.60 4.94 0.16
CA VAL A 97 -10.13 4.39 1.41
C VAL A 97 -11.57 3.95 1.22
N PRO A 98 -12.08 2.95 1.98
CA PRO A 98 -13.50 2.73 2.09
C PRO A 98 -14.23 4.02 2.48
N ILE A 99 -15.31 4.36 1.80
CA ILE A 99 -16.03 5.62 2.02
C ILE A 99 -16.57 5.73 3.45
N ALA A 100 -16.87 4.59 4.09
CA ALA A 100 -17.28 4.49 5.48
C ALA A 100 -16.24 5.05 6.47
N HIS A 101 -14.98 5.22 6.05
CA HIS A 101 -13.92 5.83 6.88
C HIS A 101 -13.94 7.37 6.83
N TRP A 102 -14.80 7.98 5.99
CA TRP A 102 -14.93 9.44 5.89
C TRP A 102 -15.09 10.13 7.26
N PRO A 103 -16.04 9.72 8.13
CA PRO A 103 -16.23 10.37 9.43
C PRO A 103 -15.00 10.27 10.35
N LEU A 104 -14.22 9.18 10.24
CA LEU A 104 -13.01 8.97 11.05
C LEU A 104 -11.84 9.87 10.63
N LEU A 105 -11.81 10.31 9.38
CA LEU A 105 -10.74 11.16 8.84
C LEU A 105 -11.12 12.64 8.81
N ARG A 106 -12.41 12.98 9.01
CA ARG A 106 -12.96 14.33 8.91
C ARG A 106 -12.30 15.32 9.85
N TYR A 107 -11.97 14.94 11.10
CA TYR A 107 -11.32 15.83 12.07
C TYR A 107 -10.01 16.45 11.54
N ARG A 108 -9.36 15.82 10.54
CA ARG A 108 -8.13 16.34 9.93
C ARG A 108 -8.39 17.51 9.00
N MET A 109 -9.59 17.60 8.44
CA MET A 109 -10.00 18.66 7.53
C MET A 109 -10.11 20.01 8.26
N ASP A 110 -10.50 19.96 9.54
CA ASP A 110 -10.64 21.14 10.40
C ASP A 110 -9.31 21.56 11.04
N GLN A 111 -8.34 20.64 11.10
CA GLN A 111 -7.06 20.91 11.76
C GLN A 111 -6.04 21.45 10.76
N GLN A 112 -5.37 22.53 11.17
CA GLN A 112 -4.16 23.02 10.51
C GLN A 112 -2.97 22.10 10.88
N ASP A 113 -2.94 20.87 10.37
CA ASP A 113 -1.74 20.05 10.52
C ASP A 113 -0.57 20.77 9.82
N ARG A 114 0.55 20.91 10.54
CA ARG A 114 1.77 21.57 10.03
C ARG A 114 2.19 20.99 8.67
N ARG A 115 1.91 19.73 8.44
CA ARG A 115 2.25 19.00 7.20
C ARG A 115 1.53 19.55 5.97
N TYR A 116 0.28 20.01 6.14
CA TYR A 116 -0.59 20.47 5.06
C TYR A 116 -0.74 21.99 5.05
N ARG A 117 -0.14 22.68 6.02
CA ARG A 117 -0.23 24.12 6.18
C ARG A 117 0.20 24.88 4.92
N ALA A 118 1.24 24.39 4.23
CA ALA A 118 1.71 24.99 2.99
C ALA A 118 0.63 25.05 1.90
N PHE A 119 -0.25 24.07 1.83
CA PHE A 119 -1.38 24.05 0.86
C PHE A 119 -2.55 24.89 1.38
N THR A 120 -2.96 24.71 2.62
CA THR A 120 -4.12 25.44 3.18
C THR A 120 -3.88 26.94 3.26
N GLN A 121 -2.65 27.41 3.37
CA GLN A 121 -2.29 28.82 3.24
C GLN A 121 -2.67 29.44 1.90
N PHE A 122 -2.83 28.64 0.84
CA PHE A 122 -3.33 29.15 -0.45
C PHE A 122 -4.78 29.61 -0.35
N LEU A 123 -5.61 28.97 0.48
CA LEU A 123 -6.99 29.43 0.70
C LEU A 123 -7.03 30.77 1.43
N ASP A 124 -6.15 30.98 2.41
CA ASP A 124 -6.04 32.24 3.13
C ASP A 124 -5.46 33.36 2.25
N LYS A 125 -4.52 33.00 1.36
CA LYS A 125 -3.87 33.95 0.45
C LYS A 125 -4.78 34.35 -0.71
N TYR A 126 -5.64 33.47 -1.19
CA TYR A 126 -6.51 33.67 -2.35
C TYR A 126 -7.98 33.34 -2.02
N PRO A 127 -8.61 34.03 -1.04
CA PRO A 127 -9.95 33.66 -0.57
C PRO A 127 -11.03 33.83 -1.65
N ASP A 128 -10.97 34.91 -2.45
CA ASP A 128 -11.96 35.16 -3.48
C ASP A 128 -11.81 34.19 -4.67
N TYR A 129 -10.57 33.87 -5.04
CA TYR A 129 -10.30 32.85 -6.03
C TYR A 129 -10.76 31.48 -5.56
N SER A 130 -10.55 31.13 -4.30
CA SER A 130 -11.02 29.87 -3.74
C SER A 130 -12.55 29.74 -3.80
N LYS A 131 -13.28 30.84 -3.52
CA LYS A 131 -14.74 30.91 -3.69
C LYS A 131 -15.14 30.76 -5.17
N SER A 132 -14.47 31.48 -6.09
CA SER A 132 -14.78 31.37 -7.52
C SER A 132 -14.55 29.97 -8.07
N VAL A 133 -13.52 29.24 -7.59
CA VAL A 133 -13.28 27.83 -7.93
C VAL A 133 -14.46 26.95 -7.50
N LEU A 134 -14.96 27.12 -6.27
CA LEU A 134 -16.12 26.36 -5.77
C LEU A 134 -17.38 26.71 -6.57
N GLU A 135 -17.57 27.97 -6.96
CA GLU A 135 -18.70 28.39 -7.79
C GLU A 135 -18.64 27.81 -9.20
N GLU A 136 -17.46 27.78 -9.82
CA GLU A 136 -17.25 27.13 -11.11
C GLU A 136 -17.57 25.64 -11.05
N ILE A 137 -17.08 24.92 -10.02
CA ILE A 137 -17.40 23.51 -9.82
C ILE A 137 -18.91 23.34 -9.58
N ARG A 138 -19.54 24.22 -8.80
CA ARG A 138 -20.99 24.19 -8.55
C ARG A 138 -21.79 24.33 -9.82
N LYS A 139 -21.38 25.25 -10.70
CA LYS A 139 -22.06 25.60 -11.96
C LYS A 139 -21.85 24.55 -13.06
N ARG A 140 -20.59 24.08 -13.21
CA ARG A 140 -20.18 23.24 -14.36
C ARG A 140 -20.10 21.75 -14.03
N GLY A 141 -20.17 21.38 -12.74
CA GLY A 141 -19.92 20.01 -12.28
C GLY A 141 -18.44 19.71 -12.07
N ALA A 142 -18.09 18.44 -12.12
CA ALA A 142 -16.74 17.97 -11.85
C ALA A 142 -15.70 18.48 -12.86
N LEU A 143 -14.59 19.09 -12.37
CA LEU A 143 -13.55 19.74 -13.15
C LEU A 143 -12.15 19.30 -12.75
N ALA A 144 -11.21 19.32 -13.71
CA ALA A 144 -9.79 19.30 -13.43
C ALA A 144 -9.28 20.72 -13.10
N ALA A 145 -8.22 20.80 -12.30
CA ALA A 145 -7.59 22.11 -12.01
C ALA A 145 -7.12 22.86 -13.28
N SER A 146 -6.78 22.16 -14.36
CA SER A 146 -6.40 22.75 -15.64
C SER A 146 -7.57 23.37 -16.43
N GLU A 147 -8.81 23.09 -16.03
CA GLU A 147 -10.03 23.62 -16.64
C GLU A 147 -10.53 24.90 -15.93
N LEU A 148 -9.87 25.27 -14.84
CA LEU A 148 -10.17 26.45 -14.05
C LEU A 148 -9.40 27.67 -14.58
N PRO A 149 -10.00 28.90 -14.51
CA PRO A 149 -9.29 30.11 -14.89
C PRO A 149 -8.08 30.34 -13.96
N GLU A 150 -7.00 30.87 -14.51
CA GLU A 150 -5.86 31.32 -13.70
C GLU A 150 -6.21 32.62 -12.96
N VAL A 151 -5.58 32.84 -11.79
CA VAL A 151 -5.69 34.11 -11.05
C VAL A 151 -5.03 35.21 -11.86
N ASP A 152 -5.71 36.34 -12.06
CA ASP A 152 -5.20 37.60 -12.65
C ASP A 152 -4.52 37.48 -14.03
N GLY A 153 -4.98 36.52 -14.86
CA GLY A 153 -4.44 36.40 -16.23
C GLY A 153 -2.96 36.04 -16.30
N SER A 154 -2.34 35.72 -15.19
CA SER A 154 -0.95 35.30 -15.13
C SER A 154 -0.78 33.94 -15.78
N ARG A 155 -0.56 33.87 -17.07
CA ARG A 155 -0.11 32.68 -17.82
C ARG A 155 1.32 32.24 -17.43
N GLY A 156 1.81 32.70 -16.29
CA GLY A 156 3.10 32.32 -15.75
C GLY A 156 2.95 31.19 -14.71
N ARG A 157 3.75 30.14 -14.84
CA ARG A 157 3.98 29.21 -13.74
C ARG A 157 4.31 30.04 -12.50
N SER A 158 3.33 30.22 -11.63
CA SER A 158 3.62 30.70 -10.29
C SER A 158 4.72 29.75 -9.78
N LYS A 159 5.76 30.30 -9.14
CA LYS A 159 6.73 29.51 -8.39
C LYS A 159 6.04 28.97 -7.13
N GLY A 160 4.84 28.36 -7.32
CA GLY A 160 4.08 27.67 -6.30
C GLY A 160 4.82 26.41 -5.85
N PHE A 161 4.31 25.80 -4.81
CA PHE A 161 4.82 24.58 -4.23
C PHE A 161 5.03 23.53 -5.36
N TRP A 162 6.25 23.05 -5.56
CA TRP A 162 6.65 22.11 -6.61
C TRP A 162 6.39 22.54 -8.06
N GLY A 163 6.25 23.84 -8.34
CA GLY A 163 5.97 24.36 -9.69
C GLY A 163 4.54 24.11 -10.18
N TRP A 164 3.59 23.85 -9.27
CA TRP A 164 2.19 23.71 -9.60
C TRP A 164 1.53 25.05 -9.93
N SER A 165 0.47 25.03 -10.76
CA SER A 165 -0.36 26.22 -10.99
C SER A 165 -1.12 26.61 -9.71
N GLN A 166 -1.55 27.86 -9.61
CA GLN A 166 -2.34 28.33 -8.47
C GLN A 166 -3.66 27.59 -8.35
N ALA A 167 -4.34 27.34 -9.48
CA ALA A 167 -5.56 26.55 -9.55
C ALA A 167 -5.36 25.15 -8.93
N ARG A 168 -4.25 24.48 -9.26
CA ARG A 168 -3.93 23.17 -8.68
C ARG A 168 -3.69 23.24 -7.17
N CYS A 169 -2.99 24.27 -6.69
CA CYS A 169 -2.75 24.45 -5.26
C CYS A 169 -4.06 24.70 -4.50
N VAL A 170 -4.97 25.51 -5.06
CA VAL A 170 -6.27 25.76 -4.44
C VAL A 170 -7.15 24.53 -4.44
N VAL A 171 -7.26 23.79 -5.56
CA VAL A 171 -8.04 22.54 -5.61
C VAL A 171 -7.50 21.52 -4.61
N GLU A 172 -6.18 21.40 -4.48
CA GLU A 172 -5.56 20.51 -3.50
C GLU A 172 -5.88 20.93 -2.06
N ALA A 173 -5.84 22.25 -1.78
CA ALA A 173 -6.21 22.78 -0.47
C ALA A 173 -7.71 22.57 -0.15
N LEU A 174 -8.59 22.77 -1.14
CA LEU A 174 -10.04 22.51 -1.00
C LEU A 174 -10.32 21.02 -0.76
N PHE A 175 -9.59 20.13 -1.44
CA PHE A 175 -9.64 18.69 -1.21
C PHE A 175 -9.19 18.33 0.22
N MET A 176 -8.08 18.89 0.70
CA MET A 176 -7.62 18.68 2.08
C MET A 176 -8.61 19.20 3.13
N ARG A 177 -9.36 20.26 2.81
CA ARG A 177 -10.42 20.80 3.65
C ARG A 177 -11.75 20.07 3.51
N GLY A 178 -11.83 19.06 2.64
CA GLY A 178 -13.05 18.30 2.41
C GLY A 178 -14.17 19.09 1.74
N GLN A 179 -13.84 20.21 1.06
CA GLN A 179 -14.83 21.01 0.31
C GLN A 179 -15.07 20.46 -1.09
N VAL A 180 -14.04 19.82 -1.66
CA VAL A 180 -14.17 19.04 -2.90
C VAL A 180 -13.68 17.62 -2.67
N SER A 181 -14.21 16.68 -3.45
CA SER A 181 -13.84 15.27 -3.45
C SER A 181 -13.53 14.81 -4.87
N VAL A 182 -12.67 13.79 -5.00
CA VAL A 182 -12.25 13.26 -6.31
C VAL A 182 -13.33 12.34 -6.86
N THR A 183 -13.76 12.61 -8.09
CA THR A 183 -14.77 11.82 -8.80
C THR A 183 -14.18 10.90 -9.85
N ASP A 184 -13.04 11.29 -10.45
CA ASP A 184 -12.33 10.51 -11.48
C ASP A 184 -10.88 11.00 -11.58
N ARG A 185 -10.09 10.28 -12.39
CA ARG A 185 -8.74 10.68 -12.79
C ARG A 185 -8.58 10.56 -14.29
N ARG A 186 -7.95 11.56 -14.92
CA ARG A 186 -7.83 11.63 -16.38
C ARG A 186 -6.42 11.95 -16.84
N GLY A 187 -6.15 11.55 -18.08
CA GLY A 187 -4.90 11.84 -18.79
C GLY A 187 -3.68 11.03 -18.28
N SER A 188 -2.57 11.18 -18.98
CA SER A 188 -1.30 10.49 -18.67
C SER A 188 -0.68 10.90 -17.33
N ASN A 189 -1.01 12.10 -16.85
CA ASN A 189 -0.58 12.65 -15.57
C ASN A 189 -1.55 12.32 -14.42
N ASN A 190 -2.59 11.52 -14.66
CA ASN A 190 -3.59 11.13 -13.68
C ASN A 190 -4.19 12.33 -12.92
N ALA A 191 -4.53 13.40 -13.64
CA ALA A 191 -5.10 14.60 -13.06
C ALA A 191 -6.40 14.29 -12.33
N ARG A 192 -6.55 14.81 -11.11
CA ARG A 192 -7.80 14.70 -10.34
C ARG A 192 -8.91 15.48 -11.02
N ILE A 193 -10.07 14.86 -11.14
CA ILE A 193 -11.33 15.50 -11.45
C ILE A 193 -12.08 15.60 -10.12
N CYS A 194 -12.39 16.83 -9.72
CA CYS A 194 -13.00 17.11 -8.42
C CYS A 194 -14.40 17.71 -8.59
N ASP A 195 -15.33 17.28 -7.75
CA ASP A 195 -16.65 17.90 -7.59
C ASP A 195 -16.85 18.30 -6.13
N LEU A 196 -17.92 19.04 -5.85
CA LEU A 196 -18.31 19.39 -4.49
C LEU A 196 -18.51 18.13 -3.66
N THR A 197 -17.99 18.15 -2.45
CA THR A 197 -18.02 16.97 -1.56
C THR A 197 -19.44 16.47 -1.29
N GLU A 198 -20.41 17.39 -1.17
CA GLU A 198 -21.84 17.05 -0.98
C GLU A 198 -22.48 16.30 -2.15
N ARG A 199 -21.86 16.32 -3.35
CA ARG A 199 -22.31 15.54 -4.52
C ARG A 199 -21.63 14.17 -4.61
N VAL A 200 -20.53 13.98 -3.92
CA VAL A 200 -19.67 12.80 -4.03
C VAL A 200 -19.82 11.87 -2.84
N ILE A 201 -19.91 12.42 -1.64
CA ILE A 201 -19.98 11.67 -0.39
C ILE A 201 -21.45 11.56 0.06
N PRO A 202 -21.95 10.35 0.39
CA PRO A 202 -23.30 10.15 0.86
C PRO A 202 -23.65 11.06 2.04
N ARG A 203 -24.83 11.67 2.01
CA ARG A 203 -25.30 12.62 3.01
C ARG A 203 -25.21 12.07 4.44
N ALA A 204 -25.58 10.81 4.64
CA ALA A 204 -25.51 10.16 5.94
C ALA A 204 -24.08 10.12 6.54
N LEU A 205 -23.05 10.04 5.68
CA LEU A 205 -21.66 10.11 6.12
C LEU A 205 -21.19 11.54 6.39
N LEU A 206 -21.71 12.52 5.64
CA LEU A 206 -21.40 13.94 5.85
C LEU A 206 -22.02 14.46 7.17
N GLU A 207 -23.23 14.02 7.50
CA GLU A 207 -23.95 14.41 8.72
C GLU A 207 -23.41 13.67 9.96
N ARG A 208 -22.73 12.53 9.78
CA ARG A 208 -22.17 11.76 10.90
C ARG A 208 -20.95 12.48 11.48
N THR A 209 -21.12 13.02 12.67
CA THR A 209 -20.03 13.61 13.44
C THR A 209 -19.44 12.53 14.37
N VAL A 210 -18.13 12.39 14.35
CA VAL A 210 -17.36 11.48 15.23
C VAL A 210 -16.43 12.34 16.07
N GLU A 211 -16.48 12.16 17.38
CA GLU A 211 -15.55 12.84 18.29
C GLU A 211 -14.11 12.42 17.96
N ARG A 212 -13.15 13.35 18.13
CA ARG A 212 -11.76 13.14 17.72
C ARG A 212 -11.12 11.89 18.36
N GLY A 213 -11.32 11.67 19.66
CA GLY A 213 -10.76 10.50 20.34
C GLY A 213 -11.33 9.20 19.80
N GLU A 214 -12.65 9.17 19.52
CA GLU A 214 -13.32 8.04 18.89
C GLU A 214 -12.81 7.82 17.46
N ALA A 215 -12.60 8.90 16.71
CA ALA A 215 -12.03 8.82 15.36
C ALA A 215 -10.62 8.20 15.36
N ILE A 216 -9.76 8.63 16.27
CA ILE A 216 -8.40 8.09 16.44
C ILE A 216 -8.45 6.62 16.86
N ARG A 217 -9.30 6.27 17.81
CA ARG A 217 -9.51 4.88 18.24
C ARG A 217 -10.01 4.01 17.08
N GLY A 218 -10.95 4.51 16.26
CA GLY A 218 -11.41 3.84 15.04
C GLY A 218 -10.29 3.62 14.03
N LEU A 219 -9.45 4.62 13.76
CA LEU A 219 -8.29 4.49 12.87
C LEU A 219 -7.24 3.51 13.42
N LEU A 220 -7.03 3.48 14.74
CA LEU A 220 -6.14 2.50 15.38
C LEU A 220 -6.68 1.07 15.26
N ARG A 221 -7.99 0.85 15.40
CA ARG A 221 -8.60 -0.47 15.13
C ARG A 221 -8.31 -0.95 13.71
N LEU A 222 -8.44 -0.06 12.71
CA LEU A 222 -8.10 -0.39 11.33
C LEU A 222 -6.60 -0.70 11.17
N ALA A 223 -5.72 0.09 11.77
CA ALA A 223 -4.28 -0.10 11.71
C ALA A 223 -3.83 -1.41 12.37
N THR A 224 -4.37 -1.73 13.56
CA THR A 224 -4.04 -2.95 14.29
C THR A 224 -4.52 -4.20 13.57
N ARG A 225 -5.71 -4.16 12.97
CA ARG A 225 -6.24 -5.24 12.13
C ARG A 225 -5.36 -5.45 10.89
N ALA A 226 -4.97 -4.37 10.20
CA ALA A 226 -4.15 -4.43 9.00
C ALA A 226 -2.71 -4.88 9.28
N HIS A 227 -2.17 -4.61 10.46
CA HIS A 227 -0.83 -5.05 10.87
C HIS A 227 -0.82 -6.43 11.54
N GLY A 228 -1.93 -6.85 12.16
CA GLY A 228 -2.07 -8.07 12.94
C GLY A 228 -1.30 -8.04 14.26
N ILE A 229 -0.02 -7.68 14.21
CA ILE A 229 0.89 -7.52 15.35
C ILE A 229 1.78 -6.29 15.12
N GLY A 230 2.07 -5.54 16.18
CA GLY A 230 2.94 -4.37 16.09
C GLY A 230 3.11 -3.66 17.41
N THR A 231 3.88 -2.59 17.40
CA THR A 231 4.06 -1.64 18.52
C THR A 231 3.10 -0.46 18.34
N VAL A 232 2.96 0.36 19.38
CA VAL A 232 2.20 1.63 19.30
C VAL A 232 2.70 2.50 18.13
N SER A 233 4.03 2.55 17.93
CA SER A 233 4.65 3.33 16.86
C SER A 233 4.24 2.81 15.47
N ASP A 234 4.16 1.47 15.31
CA ASP A 234 3.73 0.85 14.05
C ASP A 234 2.29 1.24 13.70
N PHE A 235 1.38 1.13 14.68
CA PHE A 235 -0.03 1.44 14.50
C PHE A 235 -0.26 2.94 14.26
N ALA A 236 0.45 3.79 14.99
CA ALA A 236 0.39 5.24 14.81
C ALA A 236 0.85 5.65 13.40
N ASP A 237 1.95 5.06 12.90
CA ASP A 237 2.50 5.35 11.58
C ASP A 237 1.53 4.98 10.44
N TYR A 238 0.66 3.96 10.63
CA TYR A 238 -0.28 3.50 9.60
C TYR A 238 -1.16 4.63 9.05
N PHE A 239 -1.70 5.44 9.94
CA PHE A 239 -2.51 6.62 9.60
C PHE A 239 -1.83 7.95 9.97
N ARG A 240 -0.51 7.99 10.16
CA ARG A 240 0.23 9.21 10.55
C ARG A 240 -0.32 9.88 11.81
N LEU A 241 -0.71 9.10 12.80
CA LEU A 241 -1.15 9.59 14.11
C LEU A 241 0.06 10.01 14.96
N ARG A 242 -0.16 10.88 15.95
CA ARG A 242 0.86 11.22 16.94
C ARG A 242 1.02 10.06 17.93
N ILE A 243 2.25 9.59 18.16
CA ILE A 243 2.53 8.42 19.00
C ILE A 243 1.94 8.59 20.42
N ARG A 244 2.09 9.77 21.04
CA ARG A 244 1.55 10.03 22.38
C ARG A 244 0.03 9.89 22.44
N GLU A 245 -0.66 10.31 21.40
CA GLU A 245 -2.11 10.20 21.28
C GLU A 245 -2.53 8.75 21.02
N ALA A 246 -1.81 8.06 20.13
CA ALA A 246 -2.04 6.64 19.83
C ALA A 246 -1.83 5.76 21.08
N GLN A 247 -0.85 6.05 21.92
CA GLN A 247 -0.52 5.27 23.11
C GLN A 247 -1.70 5.17 24.08
N ARG A 248 -2.40 6.28 24.32
CA ARG A 248 -3.61 6.29 25.18
C ARG A 248 -4.70 5.39 24.62
N HIS A 249 -5.00 5.54 23.32
CA HIS A 249 -6.09 4.79 22.71
C HIS A 249 -5.73 3.31 22.44
N VAL A 250 -4.45 2.95 22.34
CA VAL A 250 -4.02 1.54 22.32
C VAL A 250 -4.30 0.88 23.66
N ALA A 251 -4.09 1.57 24.80
CA ALA A 251 -4.46 1.06 26.12
C ALA A 251 -5.98 0.80 26.21
N GLU A 252 -6.80 1.75 25.73
CA GLU A 252 -8.27 1.57 25.67
C GLU A 252 -8.68 0.37 24.78
N LEU A 253 -7.95 0.08 23.69
CA LEU A 253 -8.19 -1.09 22.85
C LEU A 253 -7.79 -2.41 23.54
N VAL A 254 -6.79 -2.39 24.41
CA VAL A 254 -6.42 -3.54 25.25
C VAL A 254 -7.52 -3.79 26.29
N GLU A 255 -7.99 -2.76 26.97
CA GLU A 255 -9.10 -2.85 27.93
C GLU A 255 -10.40 -3.36 27.27
N ALA A 256 -10.66 -2.96 26.03
CA ALA A 256 -11.80 -3.43 25.24
C ALA A 256 -11.64 -4.85 24.69
N GLY A 257 -10.48 -5.49 24.85
CA GLY A 257 -10.19 -6.83 24.31
C GLY A 257 -9.97 -6.89 22.80
N ASP A 258 -9.83 -5.74 22.14
CA ASP A 258 -9.48 -5.67 20.71
C ASP A 258 -8.01 -6.03 20.47
N LEU A 259 -7.15 -5.75 21.47
CA LEU A 259 -5.72 -6.03 21.48
C LEU A 259 -5.33 -6.83 22.71
N ARG A 260 -4.29 -7.64 22.58
CA ARG A 260 -3.62 -8.33 23.68
C ARG A 260 -2.14 -7.93 23.72
N GLU A 261 -1.62 -7.68 24.90
CA GLU A 261 -0.19 -7.44 25.10
C GLU A 261 0.58 -8.75 24.91
N VAL A 262 1.63 -8.71 24.10
CA VAL A 262 2.50 -9.86 23.85
C VAL A 262 3.96 -9.45 23.85
N ARG A 263 4.88 -10.39 24.02
CA ARG A 263 6.31 -10.23 23.77
C ARG A 263 6.66 -10.90 22.46
N VAL A 264 7.53 -10.29 21.68
CA VAL A 264 8.09 -10.89 20.46
C VAL A 264 9.59 -11.04 20.64
N GLU A 265 10.10 -12.21 20.30
CA GLU A 265 11.53 -12.49 20.32
C GLU A 265 12.34 -11.41 19.60
N GLY A 266 13.35 -10.86 20.28
CA GLY A 266 14.22 -9.81 19.75
C GLY A 266 13.63 -8.39 19.73
N TRP A 267 12.35 -8.18 20.10
CA TRP A 267 11.78 -6.84 20.18
C TRP A 267 12.01 -6.23 21.58
N ARG A 268 12.41 -4.96 21.59
CA ARG A 268 12.62 -4.21 22.85
C ARG A 268 11.32 -3.55 23.32
N GLU A 269 10.48 -3.11 22.38
CA GLU A 269 9.23 -2.42 22.68
C GLU A 269 8.10 -3.42 22.96
N GLN A 270 7.12 -2.98 23.75
CA GLN A 270 5.88 -3.72 23.98
C GLN A 270 5.17 -3.93 22.64
N ALA A 271 4.83 -5.17 22.34
CA ALA A 271 4.04 -5.54 21.18
C ALA A 271 2.58 -5.82 21.58
N TYR A 272 1.69 -5.63 20.60
CA TYR A 272 0.25 -5.85 20.74
C TYR A 272 -0.23 -6.71 19.58
N LEU A 273 -1.04 -7.71 19.91
CA LEU A 273 -1.63 -8.65 18.98
C LEU A 273 -3.12 -8.36 18.82
N HIS A 274 -3.59 -8.22 17.57
CA HIS A 274 -5.01 -8.05 17.27
C HIS A 274 -5.76 -9.37 17.50
N LYS A 275 -6.95 -9.31 18.13
CA LYS A 275 -7.76 -10.47 18.51
C LYS A 275 -8.01 -11.47 17.37
N ASP A 276 -8.19 -11.00 16.14
CA ASP A 276 -8.47 -11.87 14.97
C ASP A 276 -7.20 -12.43 14.31
N ALA A 277 -6.01 -11.95 14.71
CA ALA A 277 -4.76 -12.26 14.01
C ALA A 277 -4.25 -13.69 14.28
N GLU A 278 -4.51 -14.24 15.48
CA GLU A 278 -4.12 -15.61 15.83
C GLU A 278 -4.85 -16.68 15.03
N ALA A 279 -6.16 -16.54 14.87
CA ALA A 279 -6.96 -17.45 14.06
C ALA A 279 -6.50 -17.46 12.60
N ALA A 280 -6.09 -16.31 12.07
CA ALA A 280 -5.53 -16.19 10.73
C ALA A 280 -4.19 -16.93 10.60
N ALA A 281 -3.27 -16.78 11.58
CA ALA A 281 -1.97 -17.45 11.57
C ALA A 281 -2.06 -18.96 11.81
N ALA A 282 -2.97 -19.42 12.67
CA ALA A 282 -3.20 -20.83 12.92
C ALA A 282 -3.74 -21.57 11.69
N SER A 283 -4.65 -20.94 10.94
CA SER A 283 -5.16 -21.49 9.67
C SER A 283 -4.07 -21.60 8.58
N GLY A 284 -3.06 -20.75 8.61
CA GLY A 284 -1.87 -20.82 7.74
C GLY A 284 -0.94 -21.98 8.12
N ARG A 285 -0.73 -22.23 9.42
CA ARG A 285 0.12 -23.35 9.92
C ARG A 285 -0.40 -24.72 9.48
N SER A 286 -1.69 -24.96 9.58
CA SER A 286 -2.31 -26.23 9.18
C SER A 286 -2.12 -26.58 7.71
N ARG A 287 -1.94 -25.59 6.84
CA ARG A 287 -1.75 -25.78 5.39
C ARG A 287 -0.30 -26.00 4.99
N LEU A 288 0.65 -25.46 5.74
CA LEU A 288 2.09 -25.62 5.49
C LEU A 288 2.64 -26.92 6.13
N SER A 289 2.08 -27.38 7.26
CA SER A 289 2.50 -28.60 7.94
C SER A 289 1.95 -29.88 7.32
N GLY A 290 0.97 -29.82 6.43
CA GLY A 290 0.46 -30.97 5.68
C GLY A 290 1.44 -31.54 4.64
N SER A 291 2.66 -30.99 4.51
CA SER A 291 3.68 -31.45 3.55
C SER A 291 4.92 -32.11 4.16
N SER A 292 5.01 -32.24 5.50
CA SER A 292 6.16 -32.85 6.15
C SER A 292 5.72 -33.86 7.22
N GLY A 293 5.37 -35.06 6.80
CA GLY A 293 5.09 -36.15 7.76
C GLY A 293 4.51 -37.38 7.12
N SER A 294 5.33 -38.21 6.51
CA SER A 294 5.40 -39.65 6.78
C SER A 294 6.45 -40.29 5.87
N SER A 295 7.61 -40.59 6.44
CA SER A 295 8.45 -41.69 5.97
C SER A 295 7.81 -42.99 6.39
N GLY A 296 7.02 -43.57 5.52
CA GLY A 296 6.40 -44.87 5.68
C GLY A 296 6.31 -45.53 4.31
N THR A 297 7.20 -46.50 4.10
CA THR A 297 7.25 -47.37 2.93
C THR A 297 5.91 -48.06 2.66
N SER A 298 5.30 -47.79 1.52
CA SER A 298 4.42 -48.73 0.82
C SER A 298 4.30 -48.30 -0.66
N GLU A 299 4.87 -49.11 -1.51
CA GLU A 299 4.68 -49.07 -2.96
C GLU A 299 3.21 -49.34 -3.30
N ARG A 300 2.55 -48.39 -3.94
CA ARG A 300 1.47 -48.67 -4.93
C ARG A 300 1.39 -47.53 -5.90
N SER A 301 1.64 -47.86 -7.15
CA SER A 301 1.50 -47.09 -8.38
C SER A 301 0.10 -46.48 -8.52
N GLY A 302 0.07 -45.14 -8.73
CA GLY A 302 -1.14 -44.42 -9.07
C GLY A 302 -0.76 -42.94 -9.30
N SER A 303 -0.38 -42.58 -10.54
CA SER A 303 0.01 -41.24 -10.93
C SER A 303 -1.20 -40.28 -10.92
N SER A 304 -1.46 -39.61 -9.82
CA SER A 304 -2.12 -38.33 -9.81
C SER A 304 -1.12 -37.33 -9.26
N GLY A 305 -0.44 -36.64 -10.16
CA GLY A 305 0.55 -35.62 -9.81
C GLY A 305 -0.07 -34.51 -8.95
N ARG A 306 0.00 -34.66 -7.64
CA ARG A 306 -0.17 -33.53 -6.73
C ARG A 306 1.04 -32.64 -6.92
N SER A 307 0.91 -31.64 -7.78
CA SER A 307 1.90 -30.58 -7.91
C SER A 307 2.16 -29.98 -6.53
N ARG A 308 3.44 -29.96 -6.14
CA ARG A 308 3.89 -29.26 -4.92
C ARG A 308 3.29 -27.86 -4.91
N PRO A 309 2.68 -27.39 -3.81
CA PRO A 309 2.14 -26.05 -3.77
C PRO A 309 3.24 -25.04 -4.10
N GLU A 310 2.95 -24.12 -5.03
CA GLU A 310 3.89 -23.08 -5.40
C GLU A 310 4.25 -22.24 -4.17
N PRO A 311 5.54 -21.89 -3.98
CA PRO A 311 5.95 -21.05 -2.88
C PRO A 311 5.29 -19.68 -2.98
N LEU A 312 4.97 -19.10 -1.84
CA LEU A 312 4.50 -17.72 -1.77
C LEU A 312 5.58 -16.79 -2.31
N ALA A 313 5.25 -16.04 -3.33
CA ALA A 313 6.17 -15.11 -3.99
C ALA A 313 5.42 -13.83 -4.37
N ALA A 314 5.98 -12.67 -4.04
CA ALA A 314 5.39 -11.39 -4.42
C ALA A 314 6.43 -10.27 -4.49
N LEU A 315 6.39 -9.48 -5.54
CA LEU A 315 7.06 -8.18 -5.60
C LEU A 315 6.21 -7.15 -4.86
N LEU A 316 6.82 -6.43 -3.92
CA LEU A 316 6.13 -5.45 -3.08
C LEU A 316 6.48 -4.02 -3.52
N SER A 317 5.45 -3.18 -3.67
CA SER A 317 5.68 -1.76 -3.90
C SER A 317 6.40 -1.12 -2.70
N PRO A 318 7.28 -0.12 -2.91
CA PRO A 318 7.82 0.70 -1.82
C PRO A 318 6.75 1.36 -0.94
N PHE A 319 5.54 1.50 -1.46
CA PHE A 319 4.37 2.12 -0.82
C PHE A 319 3.35 1.08 -0.32
N ASP A 320 3.73 -0.21 -0.32
CA ASP A 320 2.92 -1.28 0.27
C ASP A 320 2.83 -1.11 1.80
N PRO A 321 1.66 -1.35 2.42
CA PRO A 321 1.50 -1.28 3.87
C PRO A 321 2.47 -2.15 4.67
N LEU A 322 2.92 -3.28 4.10
CA LEU A 322 3.94 -4.10 4.72
C LEU A 322 5.31 -3.42 4.72
N VAL A 323 5.60 -2.61 3.69
CA VAL A 323 6.95 -2.09 3.38
C VAL A 323 7.17 -0.67 3.90
N TRP A 324 6.17 0.21 3.89
CA TRP A 324 6.39 1.64 4.09
C TRP A 324 6.94 2.05 5.47
N ASN A 325 6.71 1.24 6.53
CA ASN A 325 7.34 1.46 7.84
C ASN A 325 8.68 0.75 7.92
N ARG A 326 9.77 1.50 7.70
CA ARG A 326 11.12 0.95 7.58
C ARG A 326 11.62 0.30 8.87
N ALA A 327 11.33 0.89 10.02
CA ALA A 327 11.68 0.33 11.32
C ALA A 327 10.97 -1.01 11.56
N ARG A 328 9.69 -1.10 11.16
CA ARG A 328 8.91 -2.33 11.29
C ARG A 328 9.46 -3.46 10.42
N ILE A 329 9.77 -3.21 9.14
CA ILE A 329 10.30 -4.27 8.27
C ILE A 329 11.72 -4.68 8.66
N ALA A 330 12.56 -3.76 9.14
CA ALA A 330 13.87 -4.11 9.71
C ALA A 330 13.69 -5.06 10.90
N ARG A 331 12.77 -4.75 11.80
CA ARG A 331 12.49 -5.56 13.00
C ARG A 331 11.85 -6.91 12.69
N LEU A 332 10.92 -6.98 11.72
CA LEU A 332 10.23 -8.23 11.35
C LEU A 332 11.07 -9.13 10.44
N PHE A 333 11.75 -8.56 9.46
CA PHE A 333 12.35 -9.31 8.36
C PHE A 333 13.87 -9.22 8.29
N ASP A 334 14.51 -8.47 9.21
CA ASP A 334 15.95 -8.15 9.13
C ASP A 334 16.30 -7.56 7.75
N PHE A 335 15.48 -6.60 7.30
CA PHE A 335 15.55 -6.03 5.96
C PHE A 335 15.70 -4.52 6.06
N ASP A 336 16.94 -4.04 5.92
CA ASP A 336 17.23 -2.61 5.84
C ASP A 336 16.84 -2.07 4.47
N TYR A 337 15.87 -1.14 4.46
CA TYR A 337 15.29 -0.65 3.22
C TYR A 337 15.18 0.87 3.16
N VAL A 338 15.73 1.43 2.09
CA VAL A 338 15.61 2.85 1.75
C VAL A 338 15.13 2.98 0.31
N LEU A 339 14.13 3.82 0.09
CA LEU A 339 13.70 4.18 -1.26
C LEU A 339 14.58 5.35 -1.76
N GLU A 340 15.38 5.11 -2.80
CA GLU A 340 16.44 6.04 -3.24
C GLU A 340 16.01 6.97 -4.40
N ILE A 341 14.70 7.17 -4.61
CA ILE A 341 14.17 8.04 -5.69
C ILE A 341 14.65 9.50 -5.60
N TRP A 342 14.94 9.98 -4.38
CA TRP A 342 15.44 11.33 -4.12
C TRP A 342 16.98 11.39 -4.00
N VAL A 343 17.64 10.23 -4.04
CA VAL A 343 19.10 10.14 -3.96
C VAL A 343 19.68 10.36 -5.36
N PRO A 344 20.72 11.23 -5.54
CA PRO A 344 21.41 11.39 -6.80
C PRO A 344 21.92 10.05 -7.35
N ALA A 345 21.83 9.84 -8.65
CA ALA A 345 22.12 8.52 -9.28
C ALA A 345 23.48 7.92 -8.87
N ALA A 346 24.53 8.74 -8.79
CA ALA A 346 25.88 8.30 -8.40
C ALA A 346 26.00 7.84 -6.93
N LYS A 347 25.05 8.20 -6.07
CA LYS A 347 25.04 7.86 -4.64
C LYS A 347 24.06 6.74 -4.30
N ARG A 348 23.30 6.22 -5.28
CA ARG A 348 22.36 5.12 -5.07
C ARG A 348 23.10 3.81 -4.86
N ARG A 349 22.81 3.16 -3.74
CA ARG A 349 23.35 1.85 -3.41
C ARG A 349 22.66 0.75 -4.21
N TRP A 350 21.32 0.75 -4.18
CA TRP A 350 20.49 -0.33 -4.71
C TRP A 350 19.88 0.00 -6.06
N GLY A 351 19.40 1.22 -6.25
CA GLY A 351 18.74 1.62 -7.49
C GLY A 351 17.76 2.78 -7.30
N TYR A 352 16.97 3.07 -8.34
CA TYR A 352 16.02 4.18 -8.31
C TYR A 352 14.66 3.76 -7.71
N TYR A 353 14.06 2.69 -8.23
CA TYR A 353 12.76 2.19 -7.80
C TYR A 353 12.83 0.71 -7.44
N VAL A 354 13.40 0.48 -6.27
CA VAL A 354 13.74 -0.86 -5.78
C VAL A 354 12.53 -1.48 -5.10
N LEU A 355 12.10 -2.65 -5.57
CA LEU A 355 11.04 -3.45 -4.98
C LEU A 355 11.63 -4.56 -4.12
N PRO A 356 11.21 -4.71 -2.85
CA PRO A 356 11.45 -5.92 -2.08
C PRO A 356 10.74 -7.12 -2.70
N PHE A 357 11.38 -8.28 -2.72
CA PHE A 357 10.79 -9.54 -3.14
C PHE A 357 10.53 -10.44 -1.93
N LEU A 358 9.27 -10.68 -1.65
CA LEU A 358 8.81 -11.65 -0.67
C LEU A 358 8.89 -13.05 -1.29
N PHE A 359 9.59 -13.95 -0.59
CA PHE A 359 9.64 -15.37 -0.91
C PHE A 359 9.38 -16.17 0.35
N GLU A 360 8.34 -17.01 0.33
CA GLU A 360 7.82 -17.68 1.52
C GLU A 360 7.48 -16.64 2.62
N GLU A 361 8.20 -16.66 3.74
CA GLU A 361 7.95 -15.78 4.89
C GLU A 361 9.02 -14.69 5.07
N ARG A 362 9.90 -14.46 4.05
CA ARG A 362 11.03 -13.54 4.15
C ARG A 362 11.17 -12.63 2.95
N LEU A 363 11.66 -11.42 3.18
CA LEU A 363 12.09 -10.55 2.09
C LEU A 363 13.46 -11.04 1.60
N ALA A 364 13.47 -11.82 0.53
CA ALA A 364 14.61 -12.61 0.09
C ALA A 364 15.53 -11.87 -0.89
N ALA A 365 14.99 -10.88 -1.61
CA ALA A 365 15.76 -10.13 -2.61
C ALA A 365 15.22 -8.71 -2.75
N ARG A 366 15.96 -7.87 -3.48
CA ARG A 366 15.56 -6.55 -3.92
C ARG A 366 15.94 -6.35 -5.39
N VAL A 367 15.01 -5.74 -6.15
CA VAL A 367 15.18 -5.51 -7.58
C VAL A 367 14.80 -4.08 -7.95
N ASP A 368 15.68 -3.40 -8.70
CA ASP A 368 15.38 -2.10 -9.30
C ASP A 368 14.75 -2.34 -10.68
N LEU A 369 13.51 -1.90 -10.84
CA LEU A 369 12.70 -2.18 -12.02
C LEU A 369 12.35 -0.90 -12.79
N LYS A 370 12.23 -1.03 -14.12
CA LYS A 370 11.73 0.00 -15.02
C LYS A 370 10.89 -0.61 -16.13
N ALA A 371 9.66 -0.13 -16.31
CA ALA A 371 8.88 -0.42 -17.51
C ALA A 371 9.41 0.43 -18.67
N ASP A 372 10.14 -0.19 -19.57
CA ASP A 372 10.58 0.42 -20.82
C ASP A 372 9.50 0.23 -21.87
N ARG A 373 8.59 1.21 -21.96
CA ARG A 373 7.42 1.11 -22.84
C ARG A 373 7.78 1.25 -24.30
N ASP A 374 8.86 1.96 -24.61
CA ASP A 374 9.34 2.15 -26.00
C ASP A 374 9.94 0.85 -26.54
N ALA A 375 10.69 0.13 -25.70
CA ALA A 375 11.23 -1.19 -26.03
C ALA A 375 10.23 -2.32 -25.77
N GLY A 376 9.09 -2.06 -25.14
CA GLY A 376 8.08 -3.06 -24.80
C GLY A 376 8.52 -4.09 -23.75
N VAL A 377 9.48 -3.79 -22.88
CA VAL A 377 10.06 -4.75 -21.94
C VAL A 377 10.09 -4.24 -20.49
N LEU A 378 10.00 -5.16 -19.53
CA LEU A 378 10.29 -4.90 -18.13
C LEU A 378 11.80 -5.06 -17.90
N ARG A 379 12.49 -3.95 -17.62
CA ARG A 379 13.94 -3.99 -17.32
C ARG A 379 14.17 -4.20 -15.83
N VAL A 380 14.96 -5.21 -15.50
CA VAL A 380 15.62 -5.36 -14.20
C VAL A 380 16.96 -4.63 -14.28
N ILE A 381 17.05 -3.44 -13.69
CA ILE A 381 18.24 -2.59 -13.74
C ILE A 381 19.33 -3.17 -12.83
N SER A 382 18.92 -3.66 -11.65
CA SER A 382 19.79 -4.34 -10.69
C SER A 382 19.03 -5.34 -9.85
N SER A 383 19.71 -6.39 -9.37
CA SER A 383 19.12 -7.38 -8.47
C SER A 383 20.13 -7.86 -7.42
N TYR A 384 19.66 -7.96 -6.18
CA TYR A 384 20.47 -8.34 -5.03
C TYR A 384 19.74 -9.37 -4.18
N LEU A 385 20.46 -10.38 -3.73
CA LEU A 385 19.94 -11.42 -2.85
C LEU A 385 20.29 -11.10 -1.40
N GLU A 386 19.32 -11.25 -0.51
CA GLU A 386 19.57 -11.06 0.92
C GLU A 386 20.44 -12.20 1.48
N PRO A 387 21.33 -11.94 2.45
CA PRO A 387 22.26 -12.94 2.97
C PRO A 387 21.57 -14.22 3.46
N HIS A 388 20.45 -14.08 4.17
CA HIS A 388 19.71 -15.23 4.69
C HIS A 388 19.03 -16.10 3.62
N ALA A 389 18.90 -15.60 2.39
CA ALA A 389 18.29 -16.32 1.28
C ALA A 389 19.31 -17.11 0.42
N GLN A 390 20.63 -16.97 0.71
CA GLN A 390 21.68 -17.68 -0.03
C GLN A 390 21.48 -19.20 -0.13
N PRO A 391 21.02 -19.92 0.92
CA PRO A 391 20.79 -21.37 0.82
C PRO A 391 19.66 -21.76 -0.16
N LYS A 392 18.78 -20.80 -0.51
CA LYS A 392 17.65 -21.01 -1.43
C LYS A 392 17.82 -20.21 -2.73
N ARG A 393 19.05 -19.80 -3.07
CA ARG A 393 19.38 -18.88 -4.16
C ARG A 393 18.66 -19.22 -5.47
N ASP A 394 18.74 -20.46 -5.92
CA ASP A 394 18.14 -20.88 -7.19
C ASP A 394 16.60 -20.90 -7.12
N ALA A 395 16.02 -21.38 -6.02
CA ALA A 395 14.58 -21.34 -5.81
C ALA A 395 14.04 -19.91 -5.79
N VAL A 396 14.74 -18.97 -5.15
CA VAL A 396 14.40 -17.54 -5.17
C VAL A 396 14.53 -16.98 -6.57
N ALA A 397 15.54 -17.38 -7.35
CA ALA A 397 15.73 -16.91 -8.73
C ALA A 397 14.58 -17.34 -9.64
N HIS A 398 14.18 -18.61 -9.62
CA HIS A 398 13.07 -19.11 -10.42
C HIS A 398 11.74 -18.47 -10.02
N ALA A 399 11.47 -18.34 -8.72
CA ALA A 399 10.26 -17.69 -8.24
C ALA A 399 10.21 -16.19 -8.62
N LEU A 400 11.34 -15.49 -8.52
CA LEU A 400 11.42 -14.08 -8.94
C LEU A 400 11.30 -13.94 -10.46
N ALA A 401 11.90 -14.83 -11.25
CA ALA A 401 11.77 -14.82 -12.71
C ALA A 401 10.31 -15.00 -13.14
N ALA A 402 9.58 -15.96 -12.55
CA ALA A 402 8.16 -16.16 -12.80
C ALA A 402 7.30 -14.95 -12.40
N GLU A 403 7.61 -14.32 -11.26
CA GLU A 403 6.91 -13.11 -10.80
C GLU A 403 7.16 -11.92 -11.73
N LEU A 404 8.38 -11.75 -12.23
CA LEU A 404 8.74 -10.71 -13.20
C LEU A 404 8.03 -10.91 -14.54
N GLN A 405 7.91 -12.15 -15.02
CA GLN A 405 7.14 -12.46 -16.24
C GLN A 405 5.66 -12.13 -16.05
N THR A 406 5.08 -12.51 -14.91
CA THR A 406 3.69 -12.18 -14.56
C THR A 406 3.48 -10.67 -14.51
N MET A 407 4.42 -9.93 -13.91
CA MET A 407 4.37 -8.47 -13.85
C MET A 407 4.51 -7.84 -15.23
N ALA A 408 5.43 -8.32 -16.08
CA ALA A 408 5.60 -7.81 -17.43
C ALA A 408 4.30 -7.97 -18.25
N ALA A 409 3.70 -9.15 -18.25
CA ALA A 409 2.43 -9.42 -18.92
C ALA A 409 1.30 -8.53 -18.38
N TRP A 410 1.20 -8.34 -17.06
CA TRP A 410 0.21 -7.46 -16.44
C TRP A 410 0.40 -5.99 -16.82
N LEU A 411 1.65 -5.55 -17.03
CA LEU A 411 1.99 -4.20 -17.50
C LEU A 411 1.75 -4.01 -19.01
N GLY A 412 1.42 -5.09 -19.74
CA GLY A 412 1.28 -5.07 -21.20
C GLY A 412 2.62 -5.05 -21.94
N LEU A 413 3.67 -5.59 -21.32
CA LEU A 413 5.02 -5.68 -21.87
C LEU A 413 5.27 -7.09 -22.42
N SER A 414 6.10 -7.19 -23.47
CA SER A 414 6.35 -8.43 -24.21
C SER A 414 7.28 -9.41 -23.49
N GLY A 415 8.04 -8.94 -22.49
CA GLY A 415 8.98 -9.80 -21.76
C GLY A 415 9.82 -9.06 -20.72
N VAL A 416 10.79 -9.77 -20.17
CA VAL A 416 11.68 -9.29 -19.11
C VAL A 416 13.12 -9.25 -19.62
N GLN A 417 13.82 -8.16 -19.37
CA GLN A 417 15.24 -8.02 -19.67
C GLN A 417 16.03 -7.88 -18.37
N ILE A 418 16.91 -8.84 -18.09
CA ILE A 418 17.73 -8.86 -16.87
C ILE A 418 19.05 -8.12 -17.12
N GLY A 419 19.29 -7.05 -16.35
CA GLY A 419 20.55 -6.33 -16.31
C GLY A 419 21.66 -7.11 -15.61
N ARG A 420 22.88 -6.58 -15.68
CA ARG A 420 24.08 -7.25 -15.10
C ARG A 420 24.47 -6.76 -13.70
N ARG A 421 23.81 -5.72 -13.18
CA ARG A 421 24.16 -5.10 -11.89
C ARG A 421 23.56 -5.87 -10.72
N GLY A 422 24.37 -6.09 -9.67
CA GLY A 422 23.99 -6.79 -8.43
C GLY A 422 24.48 -8.24 -8.40
N ASP A 423 24.66 -8.75 -7.19
CA ASP A 423 25.18 -10.09 -6.93
C ASP A 423 24.23 -11.23 -7.31
N PHE A 424 22.97 -10.90 -7.55
CA PHE A 424 21.92 -11.85 -7.93
C PHE A 424 21.65 -11.88 -9.45
N ALA A 425 22.17 -10.92 -10.21
CA ALA A 425 21.86 -10.72 -11.62
C ALA A 425 22.17 -11.94 -12.51
N ARG A 426 23.31 -12.60 -12.28
CA ARG A 426 23.72 -13.79 -13.06
C ARG A 426 22.76 -14.97 -12.84
N THR A 427 22.43 -15.29 -11.59
CA THR A 427 21.52 -16.39 -11.25
C THR A 427 20.11 -16.12 -11.74
N LEU A 428 19.61 -14.89 -11.53
CA LEU A 428 18.29 -14.49 -12.03
C LEU A 428 18.23 -14.54 -13.55
N GLY A 429 19.30 -14.11 -14.24
CA GLY A 429 19.38 -14.16 -15.70
C GLY A 429 19.44 -15.60 -16.26
N ALA A 430 19.95 -16.57 -15.51
CA ALA A 430 19.86 -17.97 -15.87
C ALA A 430 18.42 -18.48 -15.71
N ALA A 431 17.83 -18.31 -14.56
CA ALA A 431 16.46 -18.72 -14.25
C ALA A 431 15.37 -18.07 -15.13
N ALA A 432 15.63 -16.92 -15.72
CA ALA A 432 14.68 -16.26 -16.63
C ALA A 432 14.71 -16.80 -18.09
N ARG A 433 15.69 -17.67 -18.42
CA ARG A 433 15.80 -18.34 -19.73
C ARG A 433 15.23 -19.75 -19.74
N ASP A 434 15.14 -20.36 -18.55
CA ASP A 434 14.51 -21.66 -18.31
C ASP A 434 12.96 -21.53 -18.35
#